data_a8a6e72d3975f0018126f2c4a64a5b18
#
_entry.id   a8a6e72d3975f0018126f2c4a64a5b18
#
_cell.length_a   1.000
_cell.length_b   1.000
_cell.length_c   1.000
_cell.angle_alpha   90.00
_cell.angle_beta   90.00
_cell.angle_gamma   90.00
#
_symmetry.space_group_name_H-M   'P 1'
#
loop_
_entity.id
_entity.type
_entity.pdbx_description
1 polymer ?
#
loop_
_entity_poly.entity_id
_entity_poly.type
_entity_poly.pdbx_seq_one_letter_code
_entity_poly.pdbx_strand_id
1 'polypeptide(L)'
;RDMSKKGFTLVEVLLSLSITLLIVLNCSLLVKVLKISNQSKYIDTSLENAIFSLSNELITAKNIEYGDSLSFLDENGDSHKIILQNKRLVITPGHHILYHDIDSVYFENTNGFIKINLMSNNKEYQFIVGSDYEKKEE
;
A
#
# COMPACT_ATOMS: atom_id res chain seq x y z
N ARG A 1 58.37 -17.86 32.61
CA ARG A 1 57.99 -16.68 31.82
C ARG A 1 56.73 -16.10 32.45
N ASP A 2 56.93 -15.10 33.36
CA ASP A 2 55.83 -14.46 34.08
C ASP A 2 54.99 -13.64 33.06
N MET A 3 53.83 -14.15 32.76
CA MET A 3 52.80 -13.35 32.06
C MET A 3 52.23 -12.37 33.11
N SER A 4 52.71 -11.16 33.12
CA SER A 4 52.14 -10.05 33.89
C SER A 4 50.64 -9.90 33.50
N LYS A 5 49.76 -10.33 34.38
CA LYS A 5 48.34 -10.07 34.29
C LYS A 5 48.10 -8.61 34.61
N LYS A 6 48.17 -7.75 33.60
CA LYS A 6 47.73 -6.36 33.73
C LYS A 6 46.23 -6.35 33.84
N GLY A 7 45.71 -6.04 35.02
CA GLY A 7 44.27 -5.82 35.21
C GLY A 7 43.84 -4.53 34.52
N PHE A 8 42.58 -4.47 34.08
CA PHE A 8 42.00 -3.24 33.54
C PHE A 8 42.05 -2.12 34.59
N THR A 9 42.46 -0.95 34.17
CA THR A 9 42.42 0.23 35.02
C THR A 9 41.01 0.75 35.17
N LEU A 10 40.68 1.39 36.30
CA LEU A 10 39.36 2.01 36.53
C LEU A 10 38.99 2.98 35.42
N VAL A 11 39.98 3.70 34.87
CA VAL A 11 39.79 4.66 33.78
C VAL A 11 39.38 3.95 32.47
N GLU A 12 39.97 2.81 32.14
CA GLU A 12 39.63 2.02 30.96
C GLU A 12 38.20 1.50 31.05
N VAL A 13 37.76 1.06 32.24
CA VAL A 13 36.38 0.62 32.46
C VAL A 13 35.39 1.77 32.29
N LEU A 14 35.68 2.94 32.87
CA LEU A 14 34.83 4.12 32.72
C LEU A 14 34.75 4.60 31.27
N LEU A 15 35.88 4.57 30.56
CA LEU A 15 35.94 4.97 29.14
C LEU A 15 35.11 4.02 28.28
N SER A 16 35.26 2.70 28.45
CA SER A 16 34.50 1.71 27.69
C SER A 16 32.99 1.78 27.98
N LEU A 17 32.61 2.05 29.24
CA LEU A 17 31.23 2.25 29.63
C LEU A 17 30.63 3.49 28.95
N SER A 18 31.38 4.59 28.90
CA SER A 18 30.96 5.84 28.27
C SER A 18 30.76 5.65 26.75
N ILE A 19 31.67 4.95 26.08
CA ILE A 19 31.57 4.66 24.65
C ILE A 19 30.35 3.73 24.36
N THR A 20 30.17 2.71 25.18
CA THR A 20 29.02 1.79 25.05
C THR A 20 27.70 2.54 25.21
N LEU A 21 27.60 3.45 26.19
CA LEU A 21 26.42 4.27 26.40
C LEU A 21 26.12 5.17 25.18
N LEU A 22 27.16 5.81 24.61
CA LEU A 22 27.00 6.61 23.39
C LEU A 22 26.51 5.78 22.20
N ILE A 23 27.02 4.57 22.03
CA ILE A 23 26.56 3.66 20.95
C ILE A 23 25.09 3.29 21.16
N VAL A 24 24.69 2.91 22.37
CA VAL A 24 23.30 2.52 22.70
C VAL A 24 22.34 3.70 22.45
N LEU A 25 22.71 4.92 22.84
CA LEU A 25 21.88 6.11 22.60
C LEU A 25 21.70 6.39 21.10
N ASN A 26 22.75 6.24 20.30
CA ASN A 26 22.65 6.41 18.84
C ASN A 26 21.84 5.29 18.18
N CYS A 27 21.96 4.03 18.63
CA CYS A 27 21.15 2.92 18.13
C CYS A 27 19.67 3.12 18.39
N SER A 28 19.27 3.70 19.52
CA SER A 28 17.86 3.95 19.83
C SER A 28 17.22 4.96 18.88
N LEU A 29 17.96 5.95 18.39
CA LEU A 29 17.52 6.89 17.36
C LEU A 29 17.35 6.19 16.00
N LEU A 30 18.28 5.32 15.61
CA LEU A 30 18.19 4.53 14.37
C LEU A 30 16.97 3.61 14.37
N VAL A 31 16.68 2.93 15.49
CA VAL A 31 15.51 2.09 15.64
C VAL A 31 14.22 2.90 15.49
N LYS A 32 14.14 4.13 16.03
CA LYS A 32 12.98 5.01 15.83
C LYS A 32 12.80 5.41 14.36
N VAL A 33 13.88 5.79 13.68
CA VAL A 33 13.84 6.14 12.26
C VAL A 33 13.40 4.95 11.41
N LEU A 34 13.91 3.75 11.66
CA LEU A 34 13.51 2.53 10.98
C LEU A 34 12.02 2.19 11.24
N LYS A 35 11.55 2.40 12.47
CA LYS A 35 10.13 2.16 12.80
C LYS A 35 9.19 3.13 12.08
N ILE A 36 9.55 4.40 12.00
CA ILE A 36 8.79 5.42 11.26
C ILE A 36 8.83 5.13 9.76
N SER A 37 9.99 4.79 9.21
CA SER A 37 10.15 4.42 7.80
C SER A 37 9.35 3.17 7.44
N ASN A 38 9.29 2.18 8.30
CA ASN A 38 8.46 0.98 8.08
C ASN A 38 6.97 1.26 8.22
N GLN A 39 6.54 2.16 9.10
CA GLN A 39 5.12 2.52 9.22
C GLN A 39 4.57 3.27 8.00
N SER A 40 5.41 4.02 7.29
CA SER A 40 4.99 4.71 6.07
C SER A 40 5.05 3.81 4.81
N LYS A 41 5.67 2.63 4.90
CA LYS A 41 5.91 1.71 3.77
C LYS A 41 5.05 0.45 3.78
N TYR A 42 4.18 0.26 4.77
CA TYR A 42 3.12 -0.74 4.71
C TYR A 42 1.91 -0.17 3.95
N ILE A 43 2.10 0.12 2.68
CA ILE A 43 1.05 -0.16 1.72
C ILE A 43 0.98 -1.69 1.73
N ASP A 44 -0.15 -2.21 2.16
CA ASP A 44 -0.38 -3.64 2.18
C ASP A 44 -0.14 -4.18 0.76
N THR A 45 0.86 -5.04 0.61
CA THR A 45 1.22 -5.63 -0.70
C THR A 45 0.01 -6.32 -1.34
N SER A 46 -0.94 -6.78 -0.52
CA SER A 46 -2.19 -7.36 -1.00
C SER A 46 -3.12 -6.31 -1.61
N LEU A 47 -3.13 -5.08 -1.08
CA LEU A 47 -3.87 -3.96 -1.69
C LEU A 47 -3.25 -3.54 -3.02
N GLU A 48 -1.93 -3.44 -3.11
CA GLU A 48 -1.25 -3.13 -4.37
C GLU A 48 -1.55 -4.20 -5.45
N ASN A 49 -1.52 -5.47 -5.09
CA ASN A 49 -1.88 -6.57 -6.00
C ASN A 49 -3.35 -6.50 -6.44
N ALA A 50 -4.26 -6.14 -5.53
CA ALA A 50 -5.67 -5.95 -5.86
C ALA A 50 -5.87 -4.79 -6.85
N ILE A 51 -5.19 -3.66 -6.62
CA ILE A 51 -5.21 -2.51 -7.53
C ILE A 51 -4.61 -2.85 -8.89
N PHE A 52 -3.53 -3.63 -8.92
CA PHE A 52 -2.93 -4.09 -10.16
C PHE A 52 -3.88 -5.03 -10.94
N SER A 53 -4.55 -5.97 -10.27
CA SER A 53 -5.57 -6.82 -10.89
C SER A 53 -6.73 -6.01 -11.44
N LEU A 54 -7.22 -5.03 -10.69
CA LEU A 54 -8.25 -4.11 -11.13
C LEU A 54 -7.82 -3.30 -12.37
N SER A 55 -6.60 -2.80 -12.35
CA SER A 55 -6.04 -2.06 -13.48
C SER A 55 -5.98 -2.92 -14.75
N ASN A 56 -5.61 -4.19 -14.64
CA ASN A 56 -5.58 -5.11 -15.77
C ASN A 56 -6.98 -5.36 -16.37
N GLU A 57 -8.01 -5.48 -15.53
CA GLU A 57 -9.40 -5.62 -16.00
C GLU A 57 -9.87 -4.37 -16.75
N LEU A 58 -9.39 -3.18 -16.34
CA LEU A 58 -9.81 -1.92 -16.94
C LEU A 58 -9.04 -1.54 -18.21
N ILE A 59 -7.96 -2.23 -18.57
CA ILE A 59 -7.18 -1.93 -19.81
C ILE A 59 -8.05 -2.05 -21.07
N THR A 60 -8.93 -3.04 -21.10
CA THR A 60 -9.80 -3.35 -22.25
C THR A 60 -11.25 -2.93 -22.03
N ALA A 61 -11.54 -2.34 -20.87
CA ALA A 61 -12.87 -1.92 -20.48
C ALA A 61 -13.41 -0.80 -21.39
N LYS A 62 -14.72 -0.90 -21.68
CA LYS A 62 -15.48 0.07 -22.47
C LYS A 62 -16.73 0.51 -21.70
N ASN A 63 -17.27 1.67 -22.05
CA ASN A 63 -18.51 2.21 -21.48
C ASN A 63 -18.48 2.25 -19.95
N ILE A 64 -17.48 2.93 -19.39
CA ILE A 64 -17.23 2.96 -17.96
C ILE A 64 -18.15 3.97 -17.28
N GLU A 65 -18.87 3.53 -16.26
CA GLU A 65 -19.70 4.37 -15.38
C GLU A 65 -19.08 4.43 -13.99
N TYR A 66 -19.04 5.63 -13.43
CA TYR A 66 -18.34 5.95 -12.17
C TYR A 66 -19.32 6.21 -11.03
N GLY A 67 -18.83 6.15 -9.80
CA GLY A 67 -19.55 6.47 -8.58
C GLY A 67 -19.13 5.57 -7.41
N ASP A 68 -20.09 5.17 -6.60
CA ASP A 68 -19.88 4.21 -5.49
C ASP A 68 -19.57 2.80 -5.99
N SER A 69 -19.80 2.56 -7.27
CA SER A 69 -19.43 1.36 -7.99
C SER A 69 -18.89 1.72 -9.36
N LEU A 70 -18.11 0.85 -9.96
CA LEU A 70 -17.62 0.99 -11.32
C LEU A 70 -18.25 -0.08 -12.20
N SER A 71 -18.96 0.33 -13.25
CA SER A 71 -19.55 -0.58 -14.24
C SER A 71 -18.80 -0.44 -15.56
N PHE A 72 -18.54 -1.53 -16.23
CA PHE A 72 -17.86 -1.54 -17.53
C PHE A 72 -18.24 -2.76 -18.36
N LEU A 73 -17.96 -2.69 -19.65
CA LEU A 73 -18.04 -3.83 -20.58
C LEU A 73 -16.63 -4.36 -20.83
N ASP A 74 -16.47 -5.67 -20.84
CA ASP A 74 -15.22 -6.33 -21.22
C ASP A 74 -15.04 -6.40 -22.75
N GLU A 75 -13.97 -7.05 -23.21
CA GLU A 75 -13.66 -7.23 -24.63
C GLU A 75 -14.77 -7.97 -25.39
N ASN A 76 -15.49 -8.87 -24.72
CA ASN A 76 -16.57 -9.68 -25.30
C ASN A 76 -17.91 -8.94 -25.30
N GLY A 77 -18.00 -7.78 -24.66
CA GLY A 77 -19.20 -7.02 -24.46
C GLY A 77 -20.03 -7.44 -23.24
N ASP A 78 -19.47 -8.27 -22.37
CA ASP A 78 -20.12 -8.68 -21.13
C ASP A 78 -19.99 -7.59 -20.07
N SER A 79 -21.10 -7.35 -19.36
CA SER A 79 -21.16 -6.31 -18.33
C SER A 79 -20.58 -6.82 -17.02
N HIS A 80 -19.62 -6.06 -16.50
CA HIS A 80 -19.01 -6.28 -15.20
C HIS A 80 -19.24 -5.07 -14.30
N LYS A 81 -19.28 -5.32 -12.99
CA LYS A 81 -19.45 -4.29 -11.99
C LYS A 81 -18.54 -4.55 -10.80
N ILE A 82 -17.84 -3.51 -10.38
CA ILE A 82 -17.02 -3.53 -9.16
C ILE A 82 -17.80 -2.84 -8.07
N ILE A 83 -18.08 -3.56 -7.00
CA ILE A 83 -18.90 -3.11 -5.89
C ILE A 83 -18.20 -3.36 -4.55
N LEU A 84 -18.58 -2.55 -3.56
CA LEU A 84 -18.26 -2.81 -2.16
C LEU A 84 -19.40 -3.62 -1.53
N GLN A 85 -19.11 -4.85 -1.15
CA GLN A 85 -20.05 -5.75 -0.49
C GLN A 85 -19.43 -6.36 0.77
N ASN A 86 -20.06 -6.18 1.92
CA ASN A 86 -19.58 -6.71 3.20
C ASN A 86 -18.10 -6.38 3.48
N LYS A 87 -17.71 -5.12 3.29
CA LYS A 87 -16.33 -4.65 3.42
C LYS A 87 -15.33 -5.33 2.48
N ARG A 88 -15.80 -5.86 1.36
CA ARG A 88 -14.98 -6.50 0.33
C ARG A 88 -15.20 -5.81 -1.00
N LEU A 89 -14.13 -5.57 -1.70
CA LEU A 89 -14.19 -5.12 -3.10
C LEU A 89 -14.35 -6.34 -3.99
N VAL A 90 -15.46 -6.40 -4.73
CA VAL A 90 -15.89 -7.60 -5.48
C VAL A 90 -16.20 -7.22 -6.93
N ILE A 91 -15.76 -8.06 -7.86
CA ILE A 91 -16.20 -7.99 -9.27
C ILE A 91 -17.37 -8.96 -9.48
N THR A 92 -18.44 -8.45 -10.05
CA THR A 92 -19.62 -9.24 -10.45
C THR A 92 -19.82 -9.18 -11.97
N PRO A 93 -20.37 -10.22 -12.63
CA PRO A 93 -20.73 -11.53 -12.11
C PRO A 93 -19.51 -12.40 -11.80
N GLY A 94 -19.67 -13.42 -10.97
CA GLY A 94 -18.61 -14.38 -10.63
C GLY A 94 -18.05 -14.25 -9.22
N HIS A 95 -18.39 -13.20 -8.48
CA HIS A 95 -17.98 -13.00 -7.08
C HIS A 95 -16.46 -13.08 -6.85
N HIS A 96 -15.68 -12.49 -7.73
CA HIS A 96 -14.23 -12.41 -7.55
C HIS A 96 -13.89 -11.31 -6.53
N ILE A 97 -13.40 -11.72 -5.37
CA ILE A 97 -13.00 -10.81 -4.30
C ILE A 97 -11.60 -10.27 -4.61
N LEU A 98 -11.49 -8.96 -4.78
CA LEU A 98 -10.21 -8.28 -5.00
C LEU A 98 -9.47 -7.99 -3.70
N TYR A 99 -10.19 -7.50 -2.71
CA TYR A 99 -9.61 -7.08 -1.43
C TYR A 99 -10.64 -7.10 -0.30
N HIS A 100 -10.15 -7.24 0.93
CA HIS A 100 -10.94 -7.26 2.16
C HIS A 100 -10.71 -5.98 3.00
N ASP A 101 -11.55 -5.78 4.01
CA ASP A 101 -11.41 -4.71 5.01
C ASP A 101 -11.47 -3.29 4.44
N ILE A 102 -12.33 -3.09 3.44
CA ILE A 102 -12.62 -1.77 2.89
C ILE A 102 -13.88 -1.20 3.55
N ASP A 103 -13.77 0.01 4.10
CA ASP A 103 -14.88 0.71 4.72
C ASP A 103 -15.71 1.50 3.71
N SER A 104 -15.05 2.12 2.73
CA SER A 104 -15.70 2.85 1.65
C SER A 104 -14.86 2.86 0.37
N VAL A 105 -15.52 2.97 -0.76
CA VAL A 105 -14.90 3.09 -2.07
C VAL A 105 -15.67 4.08 -2.92
N TYR A 106 -14.96 4.87 -3.71
CA TYR A 106 -15.53 5.77 -4.70
C TYR A 106 -14.65 5.84 -5.94
N PHE A 107 -15.28 5.78 -7.10
CA PHE A 107 -14.61 5.87 -8.40
C PHE A 107 -14.95 7.18 -9.07
N GLU A 108 -13.94 7.84 -9.61
CA GLU A 108 -14.09 9.10 -10.34
C GLU A 108 -13.22 9.14 -11.60
N ASN A 109 -13.64 9.93 -12.57
CA ASN A 109 -12.82 10.29 -13.72
C ASN A 109 -12.22 11.68 -13.50
N THR A 110 -10.90 11.75 -13.52
CA THR A 110 -10.17 13.01 -13.42
C THR A 110 -9.27 13.16 -14.64
N ASN A 111 -9.63 14.07 -15.56
CA ASN A 111 -8.85 14.33 -16.79
C ASN A 111 -8.59 13.09 -17.66
N GLY A 112 -9.55 12.19 -17.76
CA GLY A 112 -9.42 10.93 -18.50
C GLY A 112 -8.71 9.80 -17.75
N PHE A 113 -8.36 10.01 -16.46
CA PHE A 113 -7.83 8.97 -15.60
C PHE A 113 -8.89 8.46 -14.64
N ILE A 114 -8.98 7.14 -14.52
CA ILE A 114 -9.86 6.48 -13.57
C ILE A 114 -9.16 6.43 -12.23
N LYS A 115 -9.72 7.13 -11.25
CA LYS A 115 -9.23 7.12 -9.87
C LYS A 115 -10.15 6.29 -8.99
N ILE A 116 -9.53 5.53 -8.10
CA ILE A 116 -10.19 4.89 -6.97
C ILE A 116 -9.78 5.57 -5.68
N ASN A 117 -10.76 6.00 -4.91
CA ASN A 117 -10.59 6.49 -3.55
C ASN A 117 -11.17 5.45 -2.61
N LEU A 118 -10.39 4.91 -1.72
CA LEU A 118 -10.84 3.90 -0.77
C LEU A 118 -10.35 4.19 0.64
N MET A 119 -11.14 3.76 1.61
CA MET A 119 -10.78 3.82 3.02
C MET A 119 -10.70 2.41 3.58
N SER A 120 -9.60 2.11 4.23
CA SER A 120 -9.36 0.83 4.90
C SER A 120 -8.60 1.07 6.20
N ASN A 121 -9.07 0.49 7.31
CA ASN A 121 -8.44 0.63 8.62
C ASN A 121 -8.18 2.10 9.03
N ASN A 122 -9.15 2.99 8.81
CA ASN A 122 -9.06 4.44 9.08
C ASN A 122 -7.94 5.16 8.29
N LYS A 123 -7.47 4.57 7.20
CA LYS A 123 -6.53 5.19 6.27
C LYS A 123 -7.19 5.38 4.91
N GLU A 124 -6.98 6.54 4.35
CA GLU A 124 -7.42 6.86 3.00
C GLU A 124 -6.33 6.54 1.99
N TYR A 125 -6.72 5.86 0.91
CA TYR A 125 -5.84 5.50 -0.20
C TYR A 125 -6.44 6.01 -1.49
N GLN A 126 -5.59 6.51 -2.37
CA GLN A 126 -5.97 6.98 -3.68
C GLN A 126 -5.03 6.39 -4.73
N PHE A 127 -5.62 5.75 -5.75
CA PHE A 127 -4.86 5.14 -6.84
C PHE A 127 -5.45 5.53 -8.20
N ILE A 128 -4.59 5.57 -9.21
CA ILE A 128 -5.01 5.63 -10.60
C ILE A 128 -5.03 4.18 -11.12
N VAL A 129 -6.17 3.71 -11.57
CA VAL A 129 -6.38 2.31 -11.98
C VAL A 129 -6.51 2.14 -13.49
N GLY A 130 -6.61 3.22 -14.24
CA GLY A 130 -6.71 3.15 -15.69
C GLY A 130 -6.88 4.52 -16.32
N SER A 131 -7.10 4.51 -17.63
CA SER A 131 -7.45 5.69 -18.42
C SER A 131 -8.71 5.42 -19.21
N ASP A 132 -9.61 6.38 -19.20
CA ASP A 132 -10.84 6.39 -19.97
C ASP A 132 -10.70 7.44 -21.08
N TYR A 133 -9.89 7.11 -22.06
CA TYR A 133 -9.89 7.86 -23.30
C TYR A 133 -10.99 7.26 -24.19
N GLU A 134 -12.12 7.92 -24.30
CA GLU A 134 -13.03 7.66 -25.38
C GLU A 134 -12.21 7.71 -26.69
N LYS A 135 -12.00 6.58 -27.30
CA LYS A 135 -11.63 6.55 -28.71
C LYS A 135 -12.80 7.19 -29.44
N LYS A 136 -12.66 8.47 -29.77
CA LYS A 136 -13.52 9.08 -30.78
C LYS A 136 -13.29 8.25 -32.04
N GLU A 137 -14.24 7.40 -32.36
CA GLU A 137 -14.35 6.85 -33.69
C GLU A 137 -14.57 8.02 -34.61
N GLU A 138 -13.55 8.33 -35.41
CA GLU A 138 -13.69 9.19 -36.57
C GLU A 138 -14.48 8.45 -37.67
#